data_32a3ba460ce725074701805852a50636
#
_entry.id   32a3ba460ce725074701805852a50636
#
_cell.length_a   1.000
_cell.length_b   1.000
_cell.length_c   1.000
_cell.angle_alpha   90.00
_cell.angle_beta   90.00
_cell.angle_gamma   90.00
#
_symmetry.space_group_name_H-M   'P 1'
#
loop_
_entity.id
_entity.type
_entity.pdbx_description
1 polymer ?
#
loop_
_entity_poly.entity_id
_entity_poly.type
_entity_poly.pdbx_seq_one_letter_code
_entity_poly.pdbx_strand_id
1 'polypeptide(L)'
;MASFLFGDADALIQLDMSEYSERHTASRLFGAPPGYVGYDEGGQLTEKVRRRPFSVVLFDEIEKAHPDIFNSLLQVLEDGRLTDSQGRVVDFKNTVIIMTTNLGTKDISKGAGLGFANSSDDLSNYERMKAKVGDELKSHFRPEFLNRIDDIVVFHQLHKEEIIQIVDLMIASLDERLKVKDMGIELTQAAKDLLAARGYDPLLGARPLRRTIQREIEDSLSERILFSELKAGEIIVVDVEGEGADAKFTFTGSPKAITPDSPEDLAQTPTA
;
A
#
# COMPACT_ATOMS: atom_id res chain seq x y z
N MET A 1 5.22 -1.35 -6.87
CA MET A 1 6.44 -2.15 -7.13
C MET A 1 6.24 -3.14 -8.28
N ALA A 2 5.20 -3.98 -8.30
CA ALA A 2 4.96 -4.91 -9.42
C ALA A 2 4.85 -4.18 -10.77
N SER A 3 4.04 -3.14 -10.88
CA SER A 3 3.95 -2.31 -12.09
C SER A 3 5.29 -1.68 -12.51
N PHE A 4 6.12 -1.30 -11.54
CA PHE A 4 7.44 -0.69 -11.81
C PHE A 4 8.44 -1.72 -12.33
N LEU A 5 8.48 -2.92 -11.72
CA LEU A 5 9.47 -3.95 -12.06
C LEU A 5 9.06 -4.77 -13.30
N PHE A 6 7.79 -5.08 -13.43
CA PHE A 6 7.28 -6.02 -14.42
C PHE A 6 6.27 -5.41 -15.40
N GLY A 7 5.98 -4.09 -15.29
CA GLY A 7 5.04 -3.39 -16.17
C GLY A 7 3.57 -3.76 -15.98
N ASP A 8 3.26 -4.63 -15.02
CA ASP A 8 1.91 -5.16 -14.75
C ASP A 8 1.61 -5.12 -13.25
N ALA A 9 0.51 -4.47 -12.86
CA ALA A 9 0.05 -4.44 -11.48
C ALA A 9 -0.40 -5.83 -10.99
N ASP A 10 -0.92 -6.65 -11.90
CA ASP A 10 -1.38 -8.02 -11.61
C ASP A 10 -0.22 -9.01 -11.42
N ALA A 11 1.03 -8.59 -11.64
CA ALA A 11 2.22 -9.36 -11.30
C ALA A 11 2.51 -9.38 -9.78
N LEU A 12 1.55 -8.96 -8.94
CA LEU A 12 1.61 -9.04 -7.48
C LEU A 12 0.85 -10.28 -6.98
N ILE A 13 1.56 -11.15 -6.27
CA ILE A 13 0.99 -12.28 -5.52
C ILE A 13 1.03 -11.91 -4.05
N GLN A 14 -0.09 -11.51 -3.49
CA GLN A 14 -0.20 -11.16 -2.07
C GLN A 14 -0.78 -12.30 -1.27
N LEU A 15 -0.18 -12.56 -0.11
CA LEU A 15 -0.53 -13.61 0.83
C LEU A 15 -0.52 -13.03 2.25
N ASP A 16 -1.66 -13.06 2.94
CA ASP A 16 -1.77 -12.68 4.35
C ASP A 16 -1.44 -13.89 5.23
N MET A 17 -0.36 -13.80 5.98
CA MET A 17 0.12 -14.92 6.80
C MET A 17 -0.75 -15.21 8.01
N SER A 18 -1.67 -14.32 8.39
CA SER A 18 -2.70 -14.61 9.39
C SER A 18 -3.60 -15.79 8.99
N GLU A 19 -3.84 -15.99 7.68
CA GLU A 19 -4.62 -17.11 7.14
C GLU A 19 -3.85 -18.43 7.17
N TYR A 20 -2.52 -18.38 7.36
CA TYR A 20 -1.61 -19.53 7.32
C TYR A 20 -0.91 -19.77 8.66
N SER A 21 -1.57 -19.43 9.76
CA SER A 21 -1.06 -19.61 11.12
C SER A 21 -1.15 -21.06 11.62
N GLU A 22 -2.01 -21.89 11.03
CA GLU A 22 -2.21 -23.27 11.40
C GLU A 22 -1.54 -24.22 10.39
N ARG A 23 -1.12 -25.41 10.86
CA ARG A 23 -0.40 -26.39 10.04
C ARG A 23 -1.16 -26.82 8.79
N HIS A 24 -2.48 -27.02 8.91
CA HIS A 24 -3.29 -27.45 7.77
C HIS A 24 -3.47 -26.34 6.73
N THR A 25 -3.46 -25.06 7.14
CA THR A 25 -3.50 -23.94 6.22
C THR A 25 -2.13 -23.71 5.57
N ALA A 26 -1.04 -23.89 6.31
CA ALA A 26 0.32 -23.81 5.76
C ALA A 26 0.54 -24.83 4.62
N SER A 27 0.01 -26.05 4.75
CA SER A 27 0.11 -27.07 3.70
C SER A 27 -0.63 -26.68 2.42
N ARG A 28 -1.67 -25.87 2.47
CA ARG A 28 -2.38 -25.37 1.28
C ARG A 28 -1.53 -24.39 0.46
N LEU A 29 -0.57 -23.73 1.08
CA LEU A 29 0.30 -22.77 0.39
C LEU A 29 1.23 -23.45 -0.62
N PHE A 30 1.80 -24.59 -0.23
CA PHE A 30 2.79 -25.34 -1.01
C PHE A 30 2.23 -26.64 -1.60
N GLY A 31 1.02 -27.02 -1.25
CA GLY A 31 0.31 -28.24 -1.64
C GLY A 31 0.16 -29.22 -0.47
N ALA A 32 -0.99 -29.88 -0.40
CA ALA A 32 -1.27 -30.88 0.62
C ALA A 32 -0.58 -32.22 0.28
N PRO A 33 -0.08 -32.96 1.29
CA PRO A 33 0.46 -34.31 1.06
C PRO A 33 -0.59 -35.26 0.49
N PRO A 34 -0.18 -36.38 -0.18
CA PRO A 34 -1.09 -37.37 -0.69
C PRO A 34 -2.04 -37.91 0.42
N GLY A 35 -3.33 -37.96 0.11
CA GLY A 35 -4.37 -38.44 1.04
C GLY A 35 -5.03 -37.33 1.89
N TYR A 36 -4.60 -36.10 1.79
CA TYR A 36 -5.25 -34.94 2.44
C TYR A 36 -6.14 -34.19 1.47
N VAL A 37 -7.18 -33.51 2.02
CA VAL A 37 -8.10 -32.67 1.25
C VAL A 37 -7.30 -31.53 0.61
N GLY A 38 -7.48 -31.32 -0.71
CA GLY A 38 -6.77 -30.29 -1.48
C GLY A 38 -5.48 -30.76 -2.15
N TYR A 39 -5.13 -32.05 -2.13
CA TYR A 39 -3.97 -32.59 -2.84
C TYR A 39 -4.03 -32.31 -4.35
N ASP A 40 -5.20 -32.50 -4.97
CA ASP A 40 -5.40 -32.32 -6.42
C ASP A 40 -5.36 -30.82 -6.86
N GLU A 41 -5.60 -29.91 -5.94
CA GLU A 41 -5.62 -28.45 -6.24
C GLU A 41 -4.23 -27.85 -6.41
N GLY A 42 -3.16 -28.55 -5.97
CA GLY A 42 -1.80 -28.02 -5.92
C GLY A 42 -1.62 -26.92 -4.85
N GLY A 43 -0.43 -26.39 -4.71
CA GLY A 43 -0.16 -25.32 -3.75
C GLY A 43 -0.59 -23.95 -4.30
N GLN A 44 -1.24 -23.15 -3.47
CA GLN A 44 -1.73 -21.83 -3.90
C GLN A 44 -0.60 -20.90 -4.37
N LEU A 45 0.55 -20.87 -3.68
CA LEU A 45 1.70 -20.10 -4.08
C LEU A 45 2.38 -20.71 -5.28
N THR A 46 2.65 -22.01 -5.24
CA THR A 46 3.39 -22.69 -6.31
C THR A 46 2.66 -22.62 -7.64
N GLU A 47 1.33 -22.76 -7.66
CA GLU A 47 0.54 -22.61 -8.87
C GLU A 47 0.53 -21.16 -9.40
N LYS A 48 0.43 -20.14 -8.51
CA LYS A 48 0.46 -18.74 -8.91
C LYS A 48 1.81 -18.38 -9.54
N VAL A 49 2.93 -18.77 -8.92
CA VAL A 49 4.28 -18.49 -9.42
C VAL A 49 4.55 -19.27 -10.72
N ARG A 50 4.11 -20.52 -10.82
CA ARG A 50 4.25 -21.31 -12.05
C ARG A 50 3.54 -20.66 -13.25
N ARG A 51 2.38 -20.04 -13.01
CA ARG A 51 1.63 -19.32 -14.06
C ARG A 51 2.21 -17.95 -14.37
N ARG A 52 2.84 -17.29 -13.39
CA ARG A 52 3.46 -15.96 -13.53
C ARG A 52 4.85 -15.97 -12.88
N PRO A 53 5.88 -16.50 -13.57
CA PRO A 53 7.22 -16.61 -13.01
C PRO A 53 7.88 -15.25 -12.74
N PHE A 54 7.53 -14.21 -13.49
CA PHE A 54 7.97 -12.83 -13.24
C PHE A 54 6.93 -12.12 -12.39
N SER A 55 7.10 -12.17 -11.07
CA SER A 55 6.13 -11.62 -10.12
C SER A 55 6.77 -11.13 -8.82
N VAL A 56 6.06 -10.26 -8.12
CA VAL A 56 6.35 -9.89 -6.73
C VAL A 56 5.50 -10.78 -5.84
N VAL A 57 6.13 -11.51 -4.95
CA VAL A 57 5.45 -12.32 -3.92
C VAL A 57 5.55 -11.58 -2.60
N LEU A 58 4.42 -11.11 -2.10
CA LEU A 58 4.30 -10.39 -0.84
C LEU A 58 3.70 -11.30 0.24
N PHE A 59 4.50 -11.58 1.27
CA PHE A 59 4.05 -12.21 2.51
C PHE A 59 3.76 -11.12 3.53
N ASP A 60 2.49 -10.85 3.79
CA ASP A 60 2.07 -9.84 4.75
C ASP A 60 1.95 -10.45 6.15
N GLU A 61 2.43 -9.73 7.18
CA GLU A 61 2.45 -10.18 8.58
C GLU A 61 3.16 -11.54 8.78
N ILE A 62 4.38 -11.67 8.25
CA ILE A 62 5.16 -12.92 8.22
C ILE A 62 5.35 -13.55 9.61
N GLU A 63 5.36 -12.75 10.69
CA GLU A 63 5.46 -13.22 12.07
C GLU A 63 4.29 -14.10 12.51
N LYS A 64 3.15 -14.05 11.82
CA LYS A 64 1.98 -14.89 12.11
C LYS A 64 1.99 -16.24 11.42
N ALA A 65 2.93 -16.45 10.50
CA ALA A 65 3.01 -17.66 9.72
C ALA A 65 3.36 -18.88 10.59
N HIS A 66 2.77 -20.03 10.23
CA HIS A 66 3.16 -21.29 10.88
C HIS A 66 4.66 -21.61 10.63
N PRO A 67 5.38 -22.21 11.61
CA PRO A 67 6.81 -22.52 11.47
C PRO A 67 7.19 -23.33 10.22
N ASP A 68 6.31 -24.20 9.73
CA ASP A 68 6.57 -24.98 8.51
C ASP A 68 6.73 -24.12 7.25
N ILE A 69 6.12 -22.93 7.22
CA ILE A 69 6.27 -21.98 6.11
C ILE A 69 7.70 -21.49 6.02
N PHE A 70 8.34 -21.16 7.14
CA PHE A 70 9.75 -20.73 7.15
C PHE A 70 10.69 -21.78 6.59
N ASN A 71 10.44 -23.08 6.84
CA ASN A 71 11.25 -24.15 6.29
C ASN A 71 11.15 -24.21 4.75
N SER A 72 9.95 -24.01 4.20
CA SER A 72 9.74 -23.95 2.75
C SER A 72 10.30 -22.67 2.13
N LEU A 73 10.19 -21.53 2.83
CA LEU A 73 10.80 -20.27 2.39
C LEU A 73 12.33 -20.35 2.40
N LEU A 74 12.94 -21.03 3.35
CA LEU A 74 14.39 -21.25 3.34
C LEU A 74 14.83 -21.95 2.05
N GLN A 75 14.11 -22.99 1.60
CA GLN A 75 14.42 -23.66 0.34
C GLN A 75 14.29 -22.70 -0.85
N VAL A 76 13.25 -21.85 -0.87
CA VAL A 76 13.08 -20.85 -1.93
C VAL A 76 14.23 -19.85 -1.93
N LEU A 77 14.61 -19.32 -0.76
CA LEU A 77 15.66 -18.30 -0.62
C LEU A 77 17.06 -18.87 -0.92
N GLU A 78 17.31 -20.17 -0.65
CA GLU A 78 18.60 -20.81 -0.93
C GLU A 78 18.73 -21.28 -2.36
N ASP A 79 17.75 -22.06 -2.83
CA ASP A 79 17.83 -22.77 -4.12
C ASP A 79 17.15 -22.00 -5.26
N GLY A 80 16.37 -20.96 -4.96
CA GLY A 80 15.53 -20.25 -5.95
C GLY A 80 14.44 -21.15 -6.54
N ARG A 81 14.07 -22.25 -5.87
CA ARG A 81 13.07 -23.20 -6.32
C ARG A 81 12.37 -23.88 -5.16
N LEU A 82 11.17 -24.37 -5.43
CA LEU A 82 10.41 -25.16 -4.46
C LEU A 82 9.78 -26.36 -5.13
N THR A 83 9.87 -27.53 -4.49
CA THR A 83 9.16 -28.73 -4.95
C THR A 83 7.81 -28.78 -4.25
N ASP A 84 6.73 -28.80 -5.03
CA ASP A 84 5.38 -28.91 -4.50
C ASP A 84 5.06 -30.36 -4.02
N SER A 85 3.90 -30.54 -3.40
CA SER A 85 3.45 -31.84 -2.91
C SER A 85 3.21 -32.89 -4.03
N GLN A 86 3.10 -32.46 -5.28
CA GLN A 86 2.95 -33.33 -6.45
C GLN A 86 4.30 -33.67 -7.10
N GLY A 87 5.42 -33.27 -6.49
CA GLY A 87 6.77 -33.49 -6.99
C GLY A 87 7.20 -32.54 -8.14
N ARG A 88 6.41 -31.49 -8.43
CA ARG A 88 6.76 -30.52 -9.47
C ARG A 88 7.68 -29.47 -8.91
N VAL A 89 8.74 -29.16 -9.61
CA VAL A 89 9.69 -28.10 -9.25
C VAL A 89 9.20 -26.77 -9.83
N VAL A 90 8.99 -25.79 -8.95
CA VAL A 90 8.61 -24.42 -9.31
C VAL A 90 9.81 -23.50 -9.15
N ASP A 91 10.13 -22.73 -10.17
CA ASP A 91 11.27 -21.81 -10.21
C ASP A 91 10.84 -20.42 -9.67
N PHE A 92 11.58 -19.92 -8.68
CA PHE A 92 11.39 -18.61 -8.04
C PHE A 92 12.50 -17.61 -8.39
N LYS A 93 13.47 -17.96 -9.26
CA LYS A 93 14.63 -17.09 -9.55
C LYS A 93 14.27 -15.75 -10.17
N ASN A 94 13.11 -15.67 -10.81
CA ASN A 94 12.61 -14.44 -11.42
C ASN A 94 11.53 -13.75 -10.55
N THR A 95 11.36 -14.16 -9.30
CA THR A 95 10.43 -13.52 -8.37
C THR A 95 11.17 -12.59 -7.42
N VAL A 96 10.51 -11.50 -7.03
CA VAL A 96 10.95 -10.64 -5.94
C VAL A 96 10.11 -11.00 -4.71
N ILE A 97 10.76 -11.45 -3.65
CA ILE A 97 10.09 -11.84 -2.41
C ILE A 97 10.14 -10.67 -1.45
N ILE A 98 8.98 -10.25 -0.96
CA ILE A 98 8.82 -9.19 0.03
C ILE A 98 8.08 -9.78 1.23
N MET A 99 8.61 -9.51 2.41
CA MET A 99 7.98 -9.91 3.68
C MET A 99 7.75 -8.67 4.52
N THR A 100 6.54 -8.47 5.03
CA THR A 100 6.24 -7.38 5.97
C THR A 100 6.05 -7.93 7.37
N THR A 101 6.39 -7.14 8.36
CA THR A 101 6.20 -7.49 9.78
C THR A 101 5.95 -6.24 10.61
N ASN A 102 5.20 -6.40 11.69
CA ASN A 102 4.95 -5.38 12.70
C ASN A 102 5.80 -5.57 13.97
N LEU A 103 6.80 -6.45 13.95
CA LEU A 103 7.69 -6.67 15.09
C LEU A 103 8.46 -5.38 15.44
N GLY A 104 8.63 -5.13 16.72
CA GLY A 104 9.31 -3.94 17.24
C GLY A 104 8.46 -2.67 17.30
N THR A 105 7.27 -2.63 16.68
CA THR A 105 6.43 -1.42 16.66
C THR A 105 5.84 -1.04 18.03
N LYS A 106 5.59 -2.01 18.90
CA LYS A 106 5.02 -1.79 20.23
C LYS A 106 5.93 -1.00 21.17
N ASP A 107 7.24 -1.14 21.01
CA ASP A 107 8.24 -0.45 21.83
C ASP A 107 8.60 0.94 21.29
N ILE A 108 8.40 1.13 19.99
CA ILE A 108 8.55 2.44 19.33
C ILE A 108 7.47 3.41 19.83
N SER A 109 6.23 2.95 19.93
CA SER A 109 5.11 3.78 20.40
C SER A 109 5.21 4.20 21.87
N LYS A 110 5.87 3.38 22.72
CA LYS A 110 6.13 3.71 24.12
C LYS A 110 7.27 4.71 24.32
N GLY A 111 8.20 4.78 23.37
CA GLY A 111 9.34 5.71 23.40
C GLY A 111 9.01 7.13 22.90
N ALA A 112 7.92 7.30 22.17
CA ALA A 112 7.46 8.60 21.66
C ALA A 112 6.68 9.44 22.70
N GLY A 113 6.40 8.89 23.87
CA GLY A 113 5.68 9.57 24.93
C GLY A 113 6.60 10.15 26.00
N LEU A 114 7.27 11.26 25.76
CA LEU A 114 7.80 12.23 26.72
C LEU A 114 9.09 12.90 26.19
N GLY A 115 8.91 14.00 25.48
CA GLY A 115 10.00 14.92 25.24
C GLY A 115 10.01 15.47 23.82
N PHE A 116 9.88 16.79 23.73
CA PHE A 116 10.12 17.58 22.52
C PHE A 116 11.45 17.20 21.88
N ALA A 117 11.42 16.41 20.82
CA ALA A 117 12.60 16.10 20.05
C ALA A 117 12.88 17.28 19.09
N ASN A 118 13.99 17.95 19.30
CA ASN A 118 14.55 18.88 18.35
C ASN A 118 15.01 18.10 17.11
N SER A 119 14.88 18.66 15.94
CA SER A 119 15.19 18.10 14.61
C SER A 119 16.63 17.61 14.41
N SER A 120 17.53 17.73 15.38
CA SER A 120 18.87 17.17 15.35
C SER A 120 18.98 15.73 15.90
N ASP A 121 17.88 15.18 16.46
CA ASP A 121 17.86 13.84 17.07
C ASP A 121 17.21 12.75 16.20
N ASP A 122 16.65 13.11 15.04
CA ASP A 122 15.86 12.17 14.21
C ASP A 122 16.72 11.00 13.69
N LEU A 123 17.96 11.26 13.27
CA LEU A 123 18.88 10.20 12.82
C LEU A 123 19.27 9.27 13.96
N SER A 124 19.55 9.80 15.13
CA SER A 124 19.92 8.99 16.32
C SER A 124 18.74 8.16 16.82
N ASN A 125 17.52 8.69 16.72
CA ASN A 125 16.29 7.98 17.05
C ASN A 125 15.98 6.87 16.04
N TYR A 126 16.20 7.12 14.74
CA TYR A 126 16.04 6.11 13.70
C TYR A 126 17.03 4.95 13.86
N GLU A 127 18.31 5.22 14.15
CA GLU A 127 19.31 4.18 14.38
C GLU A 127 18.99 3.34 15.62
N ARG A 128 18.54 3.96 16.71
CA ARG A 128 18.08 3.23 17.91
C ARG A 128 16.86 2.37 17.63
N MET A 129 15.91 2.89 16.85
CA MET A 129 14.74 2.15 16.40
C MET A 129 15.16 0.95 15.56
N LYS A 130 16.03 1.15 14.57
CA LYS A 130 16.56 0.09 13.70
C LYS A 130 17.28 -1.01 14.50
N ALA A 131 18.06 -0.64 15.50
CA ALA A 131 18.74 -1.59 16.39
C ALA A 131 17.73 -2.44 17.19
N LYS A 132 16.71 -1.81 17.79
CA LYS A 132 15.66 -2.52 18.55
C LYS A 132 14.86 -3.48 17.67
N VAL A 133 14.44 -3.02 16.48
CA VAL A 133 13.76 -3.89 15.51
C VAL A 133 14.65 -5.07 15.13
N GLY A 134 15.95 -4.83 14.89
CA GLY A 134 16.91 -5.88 14.60
C GLY A 134 17.04 -6.93 15.72
N ASP A 135 17.01 -6.51 16.98
CA ASP A 135 17.06 -7.43 18.12
C ASP A 135 15.75 -8.24 18.26
N GLU A 136 14.58 -7.62 18.03
CA GLU A 136 13.30 -8.32 17.99
C GLU A 136 13.23 -9.34 16.84
N LEU A 137 13.70 -9.00 15.66
CA LEU A 137 13.77 -9.92 14.53
C LEU A 137 14.62 -11.15 14.88
N LYS A 138 15.81 -10.94 15.51
CA LYS A 138 16.70 -12.04 15.96
C LYS A 138 16.08 -12.91 17.04
N SER A 139 15.21 -12.35 17.89
CA SER A 139 14.50 -13.12 18.92
C SER A 139 13.37 -13.96 18.36
N HIS A 140 12.75 -13.51 17.25
CA HIS A 140 11.57 -14.13 16.66
C HIS A 140 11.91 -15.11 15.53
N PHE A 141 12.85 -14.75 14.67
CA PHE A 141 13.25 -15.56 13.52
C PHE A 141 14.57 -16.28 13.77
N ARG A 142 14.69 -17.46 13.20
CA ARG A 142 15.94 -18.23 13.26
C ARG A 142 17.06 -17.50 12.50
N PRO A 143 18.32 -17.56 13.01
CA PRO A 143 19.45 -16.90 12.35
C PRO A 143 19.65 -17.32 10.88
N GLU A 144 19.43 -18.62 10.57
CA GLU A 144 19.55 -19.12 9.21
C GLU A 144 18.56 -18.45 8.25
N PHE A 145 17.35 -18.09 8.73
CA PHE A 145 16.35 -17.39 7.91
C PHE A 145 16.75 -15.93 7.67
N LEU A 146 17.16 -15.23 8.73
CA LEU A 146 17.58 -13.82 8.61
C LEU A 146 18.81 -13.65 7.73
N ASN A 147 19.74 -14.61 7.74
CA ASN A 147 20.94 -14.58 6.92
C ASN A 147 20.69 -14.79 5.41
N ARG A 148 19.46 -15.18 5.02
CA ARG A 148 19.06 -15.36 3.63
C ARG A 148 18.24 -14.19 3.08
N ILE A 149 17.95 -13.20 3.92
CA ILE A 149 17.29 -11.96 3.52
C ILE A 149 18.36 -11.00 3.02
N ASP A 150 18.20 -10.50 1.80
CA ASP A 150 19.16 -9.60 1.16
C ASP A 150 19.22 -8.24 1.84
N ASP A 151 18.03 -7.69 2.21
CA ASP A 151 17.94 -6.38 2.85
C ASP A 151 16.74 -6.29 3.81
N ILE A 152 16.92 -5.52 4.89
CA ILE A 152 15.90 -5.24 5.90
C ILE A 152 15.65 -3.74 5.93
N VAL A 153 14.51 -3.33 5.38
CA VAL A 153 14.07 -1.94 5.34
C VAL A 153 13.19 -1.64 6.55
N VAL A 154 13.64 -0.75 7.42
CA VAL A 154 12.86 -0.25 8.55
C VAL A 154 12.25 1.08 8.17
N PHE A 155 10.92 1.17 8.16
CA PHE A 155 10.21 2.41 7.88
C PHE A 155 10.18 3.31 9.13
N HIS A 156 10.47 4.59 8.96
CA HIS A 156 10.28 5.60 10.00
C HIS A 156 8.80 5.99 10.14
N GLN A 157 8.47 6.72 11.19
CA GLN A 157 7.15 7.34 11.32
C GLN A 157 6.95 8.41 10.26
N LEU A 158 5.72 8.52 9.75
CA LEU A 158 5.39 9.52 8.73
C LEU A 158 5.43 10.93 9.28
N HIS A 159 6.13 11.83 8.62
CA HIS A 159 6.10 13.26 8.86
C HIS A 159 4.91 13.92 8.13
N LYS A 160 4.55 15.15 8.54
CA LYS A 160 3.39 15.87 7.98
C LYS A 160 3.49 16.03 6.46
N GLU A 161 4.66 16.32 5.95
CA GLU A 161 4.93 16.49 4.52
C GLU A 161 4.67 15.22 3.72
N GLU A 162 5.03 14.06 4.28
CA GLU A 162 4.80 12.76 3.65
C GLU A 162 3.33 12.37 3.67
N ILE A 163 2.60 12.74 4.75
CA ILE A 163 1.16 12.53 4.83
C ILE A 163 0.45 13.34 3.75
N ILE A 164 0.87 14.57 3.49
CA ILE A 164 0.33 15.40 2.40
C ILE A 164 0.59 14.75 1.04
N GLN A 165 1.79 14.19 0.81
CA GLN A 165 2.09 13.45 -0.43
C GLN A 165 1.18 12.21 -0.57
N ILE A 166 0.87 11.52 0.51
CA ILE A 166 -0.07 10.39 0.49
C ILE A 166 -1.48 10.88 0.14
N VAL A 167 -1.92 12.03 0.68
CA VAL A 167 -3.18 12.67 0.27
C VAL A 167 -3.18 12.92 -1.24
N ASP A 168 -2.12 13.52 -1.79
CA ASP A 168 -2.00 13.80 -3.22
C ASP A 168 -2.11 12.55 -4.08
N LEU A 169 -1.44 11.46 -3.69
CA LEU A 169 -1.55 10.17 -4.40
C LEU A 169 -2.96 9.58 -4.37
N MET A 170 -3.66 9.68 -3.23
CA MET A 170 -5.02 9.19 -3.10
C MET A 170 -6.01 10.04 -3.93
N ILE A 171 -5.83 11.36 -3.93
CA ILE A 171 -6.64 12.27 -4.74
C ILE A 171 -6.38 12.09 -6.23
N ALA A 172 -5.13 11.86 -6.65
CA ALA A 172 -4.83 11.54 -8.04
C ALA A 172 -5.57 10.28 -8.52
N SER A 173 -5.66 9.25 -7.69
CA SER A 173 -6.46 8.05 -7.99
C SER A 173 -7.97 8.34 -8.07
N LEU A 174 -8.49 9.28 -7.29
CA LEU A 174 -9.88 9.75 -7.39
C LEU A 174 -10.09 10.55 -8.68
N ASP A 175 -9.16 11.44 -9.02
CA ASP A 175 -9.19 12.24 -10.25
C ASP A 175 -9.23 11.37 -11.51
N GLU A 176 -8.44 10.28 -11.57
CA GLU A 176 -8.51 9.32 -12.67
C GLU A 176 -9.91 8.68 -12.82
N ARG A 177 -10.57 8.37 -11.71
CA ARG A 177 -11.96 7.85 -11.74
C ARG A 177 -12.96 8.90 -12.18
N LEU A 178 -12.76 10.17 -11.83
CA LEU A 178 -13.61 11.29 -12.23
C LEU A 178 -13.44 11.65 -13.70
N LYS A 179 -12.24 11.50 -14.27
CA LYS A 179 -11.96 11.69 -15.71
C LYS A 179 -12.86 10.82 -16.61
N VAL A 180 -13.24 9.63 -16.16
CA VAL A 180 -14.18 8.76 -16.88
C VAL A 180 -15.56 9.43 -17.03
N LYS A 181 -15.91 10.36 -16.13
CA LYS A 181 -17.14 11.16 -16.15
C LYS A 181 -16.94 12.57 -16.69
N ASP A 182 -15.78 12.84 -17.35
CA ASP A 182 -15.37 14.16 -17.84
C ASP A 182 -15.34 15.22 -16.73
N MET A 183 -14.90 14.83 -15.53
CA MET A 183 -14.74 15.70 -14.36
C MET A 183 -13.30 15.64 -13.87
N GLY A 184 -12.85 16.67 -13.17
CA GLY A 184 -11.56 16.69 -12.46
C GLY A 184 -11.72 17.10 -11.01
N ILE A 185 -10.71 16.90 -10.18
CA ILE A 185 -10.69 17.36 -8.78
C ILE A 185 -9.34 17.95 -8.42
N GLU A 186 -9.35 19.09 -7.76
CA GLU A 186 -8.19 19.76 -7.21
C GLU A 186 -8.45 20.16 -5.76
N LEU A 187 -7.46 19.98 -4.90
CA LEU A 187 -7.52 20.38 -3.50
C LEU A 187 -6.63 21.58 -3.24
N THR A 188 -7.15 22.57 -2.51
CA THR A 188 -6.33 23.65 -1.97
C THR A 188 -5.37 23.10 -0.90
N GLN A 189 -4.31 23.85 -0.60
CA GLN A 189 -3.36 23.46 0.47
C GLN A 189 -4.07 23.35 1.82
N ALA A 190 -5.02 24.23 2.11
CA ALA A 190 -5.84 24.18 3.33
C ALA A 190 -6.64 22.88 3.42
N ALA A 191 -7.23 22.42 2.31
CA ALA A 191 -7.96 21.15 2.26
C ALA A 191 -7.04 19.94 2.49
N LYS A 192 -5.84 19.95 1.90
CA LYS A 192 -4.84 18.89 2.13
C LYS A 192 -4.37 18.85 3.58
N ASP A 193 -4.08 19.99 4.18
CA ASP A 193 -3.68 20.10 5.59
C ASP A 193 -4.77 19.61 6.53
N LEU A 194 -6.04 19.94 6.26
CA LEU A 194 -7.17 19.48 7.05
C LEU A 194 -7.39 17.97 6.94
N LEU A 195 -7.29 17.41 5.72
CA LEU A 195 -7.36 15.96 5.51
C LEU A 195 -6.22 15.24 6.23
N ALA A 196 -5.00 15.75 6.14
CA ALA A 196 -3.85 15.20 6.83
C ALA A 196 -4.06 15.21 8.36
N ALA A 197 -4.56 16.33 8.92
CA ALA A 197 -4.83 16.46 10.35
C ALA A 197 -5.94 15.50 10.84
N ARG A 198 -6.99 15.29 10.05
CA ARG A 198 -8.13 14.42 10.42
C ARG A 198 -7.88 12.95 10.12
N GLY A 199 -7.04 12.65 9.13
CA GLY A 199 -6.79 11.31 8.64
C GLY A 199 -5.53 10.65 9.18
N TYR A 200 -4.71 11.34 9.95
CA TYR A 200 -3.51 10.79 10.55
C TYR A 200 -3.76 10.39 12.02
N ASP A 201 -3.29 9.21 12.36
CA ASP A 201 -3.26 8.70 13.74
C ASP A 201 -1.83 8.24 14.05
N PRO A 202 -1.21 8.67 15.16
CA PRO A 202 0.16 8.28 15.49
C PRO A 202 0.40 6.77 15.64
N LEU A 203 -0.64 6.01 15.98
CA LEU A 203 -0.56 4.56 16.15
C LEU A 203 -0.90 3.79 14.86
N LEU A 204 -1.86 4.29 14.09
CA LEU A 204 -2.37 3.66 12.87
C LEU A 204 -1.73 4.22 11.58
N GLY A 205 -0.93 5.28 11.72
CA GLY A 205 -0.29 5.98 10.60
C GLY A 205 -1.31 6.61 9.64
N ALA A 206 -1.11 6.44 8.35
CA ALA A 206 -1.99 6.96 7.31
C ALA A 206 -3.18 6.03 6.96
N ARG A 207 -3.35 4.88 7.63
CA ARG A 207 -4.46 3.96 7.35
C ARG A 207 -5.85 4.60 7.48
N PRO A 208 -6.12 5.45 8.51
CA PRO A 208 -7.41 6.14 8.62
C PRO A 208 -7.66 7.17 7.53
N LEU A 209 -6.61 7.69 6.88
CA LEU A 209 -6.69 8.73 5.86
C LEU A 209 -7.61 8.32 4.69
N ARG A 210 -7.52 7.06 4.24
CA ARG A 210 -8.40 6.55 3.19
C ARG A 210 -9.88 6.68 3.54
N ARG A 211 -10.24 6.31 4.79
CA ARG A 211 -11.64 6.42 5.26
C ARG A 211 -12.08 7.88 5.41
N THR A 212 -11.16 8.74 5.84
CA THR A 212 -11.40 10.17 5.94
C THR A 212 -11.65 10.78 4.56
N ILE A 213 -10.82 10.49 3.57
CA ILE A 213 -11.02 10.94 2.19
C ILE A 213 -12.34 10.41 1.63
N GLN A 214 -12.63 9.13 1.83
CA GLN A 214 -13.90 8.54 1.38
C GLN A 214 -15.08 9.29 1.98
N ARG A 215 -15.15 9.43 3.30
CA ARG A 215 -16.28 10.05 3.98
C ARG A 215 -16.40 11.55 3.72
N GLU A 216 -15.30 12.29 3.77
CA GLU A 216 -15.32 13.76 3.73
C GLU A 216 -15.33 14.30 2.28
N ILE A 217 -14.73 13.56 1.35
CA ILE A 217 -14.60 14.00 -0.05
C ILE A 217 -15.47 13.15 -0.97
N GLU A 218 -15.25 11.81 -1.07
CA GLU A 218 -15.92 10.98 -2.08
C GLU A 218 -17.44 10.92 -1.86
N ASP A 219 -17.90 10.74 -0.62
CA ASP A 219 -19.34 10.67 -0.31
C ASP A 219 -20.00 12.03 -0.55
N SER A 220 -19.41 13.13 -0.08
CA SER A 220 -19.91 14.49 -0.31
C SER A 220 -19.94 14.86 -1.79
N LEU A 221 -18.92 14.45 -2.55
CA LEU A 221 -18.84 14.65 -3.98
C LEU A 221 -19.93 13.87 -4.71
N SER A 222 -20.12 12.61 -4.34
CA SER A 222 -21.15 11.75 -4.94
C SER A 222 -22.56 12.30 -4.73
N GLU A 223 -22.85 12.84 -3.56
CA GLU A 223 -24.10 13.48 -3.23
C GLU A 223 -24.35 14.72 -4.11
N ARG A 224 -23.35 15.61 -4.24
CA ARG A 224 -23.46 16.84 -5.06
C ARG A 224 -23.58 16.53 -6.56
N ILE A 225 -22.92 15.51 -7.06
CA ILE A 225 -23.09 15.04 -8.44
C ILE A 225 -24.52 14.49 -8.64
N LEU A 226 -25.05 13.73 -7.68
CA LEU A 226 -26.42 13.19 -7.74
C LEU A 226 -27.47 14.29 -7.77
N PHE A 227 -27.29 15.36 -6.99
CA PHE A 227 -28.18 16.52 -6.98
C PHE A 227 -27.90 17.51 -8.14
N SER A 228 -27.02 17.19 -9.07
CA SER A 228 -26.66 18.03 -10.22
C SER A 228 -26.07 19.41 -9.84
N GLU A 229 -25.52 19.55 -8.65
CA GLU A 229 -24.77 20.72 -8.22
C GLU A 229 -23.44 20.83 -8.93
N LEU A 230 -22.83 19.68 -9.28
CA LEU A 230 -21.58 19.55 -10.03
C LEU A 230 -21.86 18.82 -11.35
N LYS A 231 -21.29 19.31 -12.44
CA LYS A 231 -21.61 18.87 -13.81
C LYS A 231 -20.38 18.30 -14.51
N ALA A 232 -20.62 17.45 -15.51
CA ALA A 232 -19.58 17.02 -16.42
C ALA A 232 -18.95 18.23 -17.14
N GLY A 233 -17.64 18.19 -17.40
CA GLY A 233 -16.87 19.29 -17.96
C GLY A 233 -16.34 20.29 -16.91
N GLU A 234 -16.50 19.99 -15.62
CA GLU A 234 -16.02 20.84 -14.53
C GLU A 234 -14.81 20.23 -13.80
N ILE A 235 -13.91 21.12 -13.35
CA ILE A 235 -12.90 20.81 -12.35
C ILE A 235 -13.45 21.24 -11.00
N ILE A 236 -13.52 20.29 -10.07
CA ILE A 236 -14.04 20.51 -8.74
C ILE A 236 -12.92 20.94 -7.84
N VAL A 237 -12.98 22.17 -7.37
CA VAL A 237 -12.04 22.71 -6.39
C VAL A 237 -12.57 22.46 -5.00
N VAL A 238 -11.82 21.73 -4.20
CA VAL A 238 -12.12 21.47 -2.79
C VAL A 238 -11.32 22.42 -1.93
N ASP A 239 -12.01 23.23 -1.15
CA ASP A 239 -11.43 24.18 -0.22
C ASP A 239 -11.97 23.98 1.20
N VAL A 240 -11.56 24.81 2.15
CA VAL A 240 -11.98 24.74 3.55
C VAL A 240 -12.59 26.06 3.96
N GLU A 241 -13.75 26.00 4.61
CA GLU A 241 -14.41 27.12 5.26
C GLU A 241 -14.48 26.90 6.77
N GLY A 242 -14.15 27.94 7.55
CA GLY A 242 -14.07 27.88 9.01
C GLY A 242 -12.67 27.50 9.52
N GLU A 243 -12.51 27.52 10.83
CA GLU A 243 -11.24 27.20 11.50
C GLU A 243 -11.40 26.14 12.58
N GLY A 244 -10.32 25.38 12.82
CA GLY A 244 -10.24 24.40 13.90
C GLY A 244 -11.22 23.22 13.75
N ALA A 245 -11.99 22.93 14.81
CA ALA A 245 -12.92 21.79 14.82
C ALA A 245 -14.15 22.00 13.92
N ASP A 246 -14.55 23.23 13.68
CA ASP A 246 -15.72 23.60 12.87
C ASP A 246 -15.39 23.75 11.37
N ALA A 247 -14.13 23.57 10.97
CA ALA A 247 -13.71 23.61 9.57
C ALA A 247 -14.47 22.58 8.74
N LYS A 248 -15.02 23.00 7.58
CA LYS A 248 -15.79 22.15 6.66
C LYS A 248 -15.21 22.24 5.25
N PHE A 249 -15.27 21.14 4.52
CA PHE A 249 -14.92 21.14 3.10
C PHE A 249 -16.01 21.78 2.26
N THR A 250 -15.60 22.67 1.37
CA THR A 250 -16.45 23.29 0.36
C THR A 250 -16.06 22.81 -1.02
N PHE A 251 -17.03 22.68 -1.90
CA PHE A 251 -16.85 22.14 -3.26
C PHE A 251 -17.38 23.15 -4.25
N THR A 252 -16.55 23.64 -5.14
CA THR A 252 -16.92 24.57 -6.19
C THR A 252 -16.51 24.00 -7.55
N GLY A 253 -17.48 23.91 -8.47
CA GLY A 253 -17.22 23.53 -9.85
C GLY A 253 -16.72 24.73 -10.64
N SER A 254 -15.60 24.61 -11.34
CA SER A 254 -15.11 25.57 -12.33
C SER A 254 -15.05 24.92 -13.71
N PRO A 255 -15.44 25.62 -14.79
CA PRO A 255 -15.33 25.06 -16.13
C PRO A 255 -13.91 24.63 -16.43
N LYS A 256 -13.73 23.41 -16.94
CA LYS A 256 -12.43 22.92 -17.41
C LYS A 256 -11.97 23.83 -18.55
N ALA A 257 -10.80 24.45 -18.40
CA ALA A 257 -10.23 25.24 -19.49
C ALA A 257 -10.05 24.32 -20.70
N ILE A 258 -10.70 24.65 -21.79
CA ILE A 258 -10.55 23.94 -23.06
C ILE A 258 -9.13 24.24 -23.55
N THR A 259 -8.18 23.38 -23.24
CA THR A 259 -6.90 23.34 -23.96
C THR A 259 -7.19 22.70 -25.31
N PRO A 260 -6.99 23.41 -26.44
CA PRO A 260 -7.22 22.81 -27.76
C PRO A 260 -6.20 21.65 -27.95
N ASP A 261 -6.73 20.44 -28.02
CA ASP A 261 -5.96 19.18 -28.06
C ASP A 261 -5.35 18.87 -29.44
N SER A 262 -5.51 19.76 -30.44
CA SER A 262 -4.86 19.57 -31.74
C SER A 262 -4.68 20.89 -32.53
N PRO A 263 -3.65 20.97 -33.38
CA PRO A 263 -3.45 22.11 -34.33
C PRO A 263 -4.57 22.29 -35.36
N GLU A 264 -5.50 21.37 -35.46
CA GLU A 264 -6.62 21.41 -36.44
C GLU A 264 -7.79 22.33 -35.98
N ASP A 265 -7.95 22.54 -34.65
CA ASP A 265 -9.03 23.39 -34.13
C ASP A 265 -8.75 24.91 -34.28
N LEU A 266 -7.53 25.28 -34.61
CA LEU A 266 -7.15 26.69 -34.86
C LEU A 266 -7.53 27.20 -36.27
N ALA A 267 -8.03 26.34 -37.17
CA ALA A 267 -8.33 26.66 -38.55
C ALA A 267 -9.79 27.11 -38.80
N GLN A 268 -10.65 27.11 -37.78
CA GLN A 268 -12.09 27.44 -37.94
C GLN A 268 -12.52 28.73 -37.21
N THR A 269 -11.72 29.77 -37.21
CA THR A 269 -12.22 31.12 -36.92
C THR A 269 -12.68 31.76 -38.21
N PRO A 270 -13.99 32.06 -38.40
CA PRO A 270 -14.47 32.81 -39.53
C PRO A 270 -14.00 34.28 -39.37
N THR A 271 -13.18 34.75 -40.29
CA THR A 271 -12.89 36.19 -40.48
C THR A 271 -14.19 36.89 -40.84
N ALA A 272 -14.63 37.79 -39.96
CA ALA A 272 -15.66 38.78 -40.25
C ALA A 272 -15.01 40.04 -40.85
#